data_8ce7b0b9d986f30b47f8b5fc03b75998
#
_entry.id   8ce7b0b9d986f30b47f8b5fc03b75998
#
_cell.length_a   1.000
_cell.length_b   1.000
_cell.length_c   1.000
_cell.angle_alpha   90.00
_cell.angle_beta   90.00
_cell.angle_gamma   90.00
#
_symmetry.space_group_name_H-M   'P 1'
#
loop_
_entity.id
_entity.type
_entity.pdbx_description
1 polymer ?
#
loop_
_entity_poly.entity_id
_entity_poly.type
_entity_poly.pdbx_seq_one_letter_code
_entity_poly.pdbx_strand_id
1 'polypeptide(L)'
;LSMWAPIPFAFLRGFGITAHIAAAIFALALHALWFARREKAIPCVEDAAIDRPLPYLLVPFMVLAIYLVGSHTLQNVDGALYTGQCTYGDMAMHLSFITSITGQQTFPPEYNLLPGTPVSYPFLCDSVSSSLYLLGTPLRWAYMIPMFFAFAQVFCGVWFLAREFCRRKYAPVLAFLLFFLNGGLGMIYFLNGEYSLHDLFTAFYKTPTNLTEKGMRWVNVIADMLLPQRATLFGWAALFAVLYLLFRAVFRGDTRLYLPAGILGGLLPMVHTHSYFALGLMAACWLVYSAVRDRLSREWFLRWLRFGLPAVLLALPQLFLWTFPSVGGNEHFVRVVIDWVNNGKEPWLWFWIKNVGLVFVLTPFAFFAVSKEQRAAFSGAVFIFVVCELLVFQPNEYDNNKLLYVAYAFGCFVCADALAGWLGRLRSPAAQGVLLALTLFISTNAAVFTLVREVASGIPKYGYELFSRDEAAAAEYIIENTEPDALFLTRDNHDNTVATLTGRNIVCGSGSYLYFHG
;
A
#
# COMPACT_ATOMS: atom_id res chain seq x y z
N LEU A 1 -15.40 -1.67 -5.60
CA LEU A 1 -16.45 -2.39 -6.34
C LEU A 1 -15.86 -3.13 -7.56
N SER A 2 -15.02 -2.49 -8.38
CA SER A 2 -14.43 -3.11 -9.60
C SER A 2 -13.65 -4.40 -9.33
N MET A 3 -12.90 -4.49 -8.23
CA MET A 3 -12.19 -5.71 -7.84
C MET A 3 -13.14 -6.84 -7.42
N TRP A 4 -14.20 -6.53 -6.67
CA TRP A 4 -15.07 -7.52 -6.06
C TRP A 4 -16.28 -7.92 -6.91
N ALA A 5 -16.78 -7.03 -7.78
CA ALA A 5 -17.99 -7.29 -8.54
C ALA A 5 -17.92 -8.54 -9.43
N PRO A 6 -16.81 -8.87 -10.12
CA PRO A 6 -16.70 -10.08 -10.93
C PRO A 6 -16.64 -11.38 -10.11
N ILE A 7 -16.14 -11.32 -8.85
CA ILE A 7 -15.78 -12.51 -8.06
C ILE A 7 -16.94 -13.48 -7.83
N PRO A 8 -18.15 -13.07 -7.37
CA PRO A 8 -19.26 -13.99 -7.19
C PRO A 8 -19.69 -14.70 -8.47
N PHE A 9 -19.58 -14.00 -9.60
CA PHE A 9 -19.94 -14.56 -10.91
C PHE A 9 -18.83 -15.47 -11.46
N ALA A 10 -17.58 -15.17 -11.13
CA ALA A 10 -16.43 -15.99 -11.52
C ALA A 10 -16.45 -17.37 -10.84
N PHE A 11 -16.92 -17.48 -9.60
CA PHE A 11 -17.15 -18.78 -8.96
C PHE A 11 -18.14 -19.67 -9.70
N LEU A 12 -19.08 -19.08 -10.45
CA LEU A 12 -20.14 -19.81 -11.17
C LEU A 12 -19.76 -20.15 -12.63
N ARG A 13 -18.92 -19.34 -13.25
CA ARG A 13 -18.69 -19.39 -14.70
C ARG A 13 -17.22 -19.19 -15.13
N GLY A 14 -16.28 -19.21 -14.17
CA GLY A 14 -14.90 -18.82 -14.43
C GLY A 14 -14.73 -17.31 -14.59
N PHE A 15 -13.48 -16.85 -14.68
CA PHE A 15 -13.13 -15.41 -14.78
C PHE A 15 -13.21 -14.90 -16.25
N GLY A 16 -14.30 -15.24 -16.96
CA GLY A 16 -14.50 -14.89 -18.36
C GLY A 16 -15.40 -13.67 -18.58
N ILE A 17 -15.64 -13.33 -19.85
CA ILE A 17 -16.47 -12.17 -20.28
C ILE A 17 -17.87 -12.24 -19.68
N THR A 18 -18.48 -13.43 -19.60
CA THR A 18 -19.83 -13.61 -19.04
C THR A 18 -19.93 -13.19 -17.57
N ALA A 19 -18.92 -13.49 -16.76
CA ALA A 19 -18.85 -13.05 -15.37
C ALA A 19 -18.72 -11.52 -15.27
N HIS A 20 -17.97 -10.89 -16.17
CA HIS A 20 -17.80 -9.43 -16.23
C HIS A 20 -19.06 -8.70 -16.67
N ILE A 21 -19.79 -9.24 -17.66
CA ILE A 21 -21.11 -8.68 -18.07
C ILE A 21 -22.09 -8.75 -16.90
N ALA A 22 -22.20 -9.89 -16.21
CA ALA A 22 -23.03 -10.05 -15.04
C ALA A 22 -22.64 -9.09 -13.91
N ALA A 23 -21.34 -8.93 -13.66
CA ALA A 23 -20.82 -7.97 -12.69
C ALA A 23 -21.15 -6.52 -13.05
N ALA A 24 -21.04 -6.14 -14.32
CA ALA A 24 -21.39 -4.80 -14.79
C ALA A 24 -22.88 -4.52 -14.59
N ILE A 25 -23.76 -5.45 -14.97
CA ILE A 25 -25.22 -5.34 -14.77
C ILE A 25 -25.52 -5.19 -13.27
N PHE A 26 -24.92 -6.02 -12.44
CA PHE A 26 -25.09 -5.96 -10.98
C PHE A 26 -24.62 -4.62 -10.40
N ALA A 27 -23.44 -4.15 -10.79
CA ALA A 27 -22.90 -2.88 -10.35
C ALA A 27 -23.79 -1.69 -10.78
N LEU A 28 -24.28 -1.70 -12.03
CA LEU A 28 -25.21 -0.68 -12.53
C LEU A 28 -26.54 -0.71 -11.76
N ALA A 29 -27.08 -1.88 -11.47
CA ALA A 29 -28.30 -2.03 -10.68
C ALA A 29 -28.12 -1.48 -9.26
N LEU A 30 -26.97 -1.78 -8.60
CA LEU A 30 -26.66 -1.21 -7.28
C LEU A 30 -26.54 0.31 -7.32
N HIS A 31 -25.89 0.86 -8.34
CA HIS A 31 -25.76 2.31 -8.51
C HIS A 31 -27.13 2.97 -8.77
N ALA A 32 -27.96 2.38 -9.59
CA ALA A 32 -29.32 2.88 -9.86
C ALA A 32 -30.17 2.88 -8.56
N LEU A 33 -30.12 1.80 -7.79
CA LEU A 33 -30.82 1.70 -6.51
C LEU A 33 -30.30 2.74 -5.49
N TRP A 34 -28.98 2.91 -5.41
CA TRP A 34 -28.38 3.92 -4.56
C TRP A 34 -28.79 5.32 -5.00
N PHE A 35 -28.74 5.61 -6.29
CA PHE A 35 -29.13 6.89 -6.85
C PHE A 35 -30.61 7.22 -6.61
N ALA A 36 -31.49 6.23 -6.76
CA ALA A 36 -32.92 6.38 -6.52
C ALA A 36 -33.27 6.63 -5.04
N ARG A 37 -32.43 6.08 -4.11
CA ARG A 37 -32.67 6.18 -2.66
C ARG A 37 -31.84 7.25 -1.96
N ARG A 38 -30.87 7.87 -2.65
CA ARG A 38 -30.03 8.90 -2.03
C ARG A 38 -30.88 10.09 -1.65
N GLU A 39 -30.79 10.51 -0.39
CA GLU A 39 -31.21 11.85 0.03
C GLU A 39 -30.34 12.87 -0.72
N LYS A 40 -30.92 13.99 -1.16
CA LYS A 40 -30.15 15.07 -1.76
C LYS A 40 -29.16 15.56 -0.71
N ALA A 41 -27.89 15.21 -0.87
CA ALA A 41 -26.83 15.73 -0.01
C ALA A 41 -26.80 17.25 -0.19
N ILE A 42 -27.07 17.99 0.88
CA ILE A 42 -26.84 19.43 0.92
C ILE A 42 -25.32 19.60 0.93
N PRO A 43 -24.70 20.27 -0.06
CA PRO A 43 -23.27 20.50 -0.03
C PRO A 43 -22.94 21.30 1.24
N CYS A 44 -22.10 20.76 2.09
CA CYS A 44 -21.62 21.50 3.26
C CYS A 44 -20.59 22.52 2.77
N VAL A 45 -21.02 23.74 2.54
CA VAL A 45 -20.20 24.85 2.00
C VAL A 45 -19.05 25.22 2.95
N GLU A 46 -19.22 24.96 4.27
CA GLU A 46 -18.20 25.24 5.29
C GLU A 46 -16.93 24.38 5.15
N ASP A 47 -17.04 23.17 4.62
CA ASP A 47 -15.89 22.26 4.44
C ASP A 47 -15.04 22.58 3.21
N ALA A 48 -15.58 23.27 2.21
CA ALA A 48 -14.86 23.55 0.95
C ALA A 48 -13.62 24.45 1.16
N ALA A 49 -13.62 25.32 2.18
CA ALA A 49 -12.48 26.18 2.48
C ALA A 49 -11.30 25.41 3.11
N ILE A 50 -11.59 24.32 3.82
CA ILE A 50 -10.58 23.49 4.50
C ILE A 50 -9.85 22.59 3.50
N ASP A 51 -10.50 22.22 2.41
CA ASP A 51 -9.91 21.34 1.39
C ASP A 51 -9.16 22.10 0.27
N ARG A 52 -9.12 23.43 0.34
CA ARG A 52 -8.37 24.25 -0.63
C ARG A 52 -6.91 23.80 -0.83
N PRO A 53 -6.14 23.36 0.19
CA PRO A 53 -4.79 22.88 -0.01
C PRO A 53 -4.70 21.55 -0.78
N LEU A 54 -5.74 20.70 -0.76
CA LEU A 54 -5.70 19.37 -1.36
C LEU A 54 -5.32 19.38 -2.85
N PRO A 55 -5.90 20.20 -3.74
CA PRO A 55 -5.50 20.23 -5.14
C PRO A 55 -4.02 20.59 -5.35
N TYR A 56 -3.48 21.49 -4.52
CA TYR A 56 -2.06 21.90 -4.60
C TYR A 56 -1.09 20.78 -4.18
N LEU A 57 -1.53 19.84 -3.34
CA LEU A 57 -0.79 18.64 -3.00
C LEU A 57 -1.07 17.52 -4.00
N LEU A 58 -2.34 17.27 -4.29
CA LEU A 58 -2.76 16.13 -5.10
C LEU A 58 -2.20 16.20 -6.53
N VAL A 59 -2.26 17.37 -7.18
CA VAL A 59 -1.82 17.51 -8.57
C VAL A 59 -0.35 17.16 -8.74
N PRO A 60 0.63 17.78 -8.02
CA PRO A 60 2.04 17.45 -8.21
C PRO A 60 2.38 16.01 -7.81
N PHE A 61 1.76 15.47 -6.74
CA PHE A 61 1.99 14.09 -6.34
C PHE A 61 1.37 13.10 -7.34
N MET A 62 0.23 13.42 -7.95
CA MET A 62 -0.35 12.61 -9.03
C MET A 62 0.48 12.67 -10.30
N VAL A 63 1.00 13.84 -10.69
CA VAL A 63 1.92 13.97 -11.83
C VAL A 63 3.16 13.10 -11.61
N LEU A 64 3.75 13.15 -10.42
CA LEU A 64 4.87 12.29 -10.05
C LEU A 64 4.50 10.80 -10.11
N ALA A 65 3.37 10.41 -9.51
CA ALA A 65 2.91 9.01 -9.51
C ALA A 65 2.62 8.49 -10.93
N ILE A 66 1.96 9.30 -11.78
CA ILE A 66 1.69 8.94 -13.18
C ILE A 66 2.99 8.76 -13.96
N TYR A 67 3.95 9.67 -13.76
CA TYR A 67 5.27 9.57 -14.39
C TYR A 67 5.99 8.30 -13.94
N LEU A 68 6.09 8.06 -12.61
CA LEU A 68 6.80 6.89 -12.07
C LEU A 68 6.13 5.57 -12.50
N VAL A 69 4.81 5.45 -12.40
CA VAL A 69 4.11 4.25 -12.88
C VAL A 69 4.34 4.07 -14.38
N GLY A 70 4.26 5.13 -15.19
CA GLY A 70 4.50 5.07 -16.63
C GLY A 70 5.93 4.70 -17.01
N SER A 71 6.91 5.25 -16.31
CA SER A 71 8.34 5.02 -16.59
C SER A 71 8.88 3.72 -15.97
N HIS A 72 8.17 3.12 -15.01
CA HIS A 72 8.58 1.90 -14.30
C HIS A 72 7.75 0.67 -14.70
N THR A 73 6.92 0.74 -15.75
CA THR A 73 6.08 -0.39 -16.17
C THR A 73 6.30 -0.70 -17.65
N LEU A 74 6.90 -1.83 -17.95
CA LEU A 74 7.02 -2.44 -19.29
C LEU A 74 7.23 -1.42 -20.42
N GLN A 75 8.27 -0.59 -20.32
CA GLN A 75 8.66 0.30 -21.41
C GLN A 75 9.25 -0.53 -22.57
N ASN A 76 8.65 -0.42 -23.74
CA ASN A 76 9.19 -1.06 -24.94
C ASN A 76 10.27 -0.17 -25.56
N VAL A 77 11.48 -0.72 -25.68
CA VAL A 77 12.62 -0.08 -26.35
C VAL A 77 13.18 -1.09 -27.33
N ASP A 78 13.00 -0.85 -28.61
CA ASP A 78 13.46 -1.71 -29.71
C ASP A 78 13.02 -3.19 -29.57
N GLY A 79 11.87 -3.41 -28.95
CA GLY A 79 11.28 -4.74 -28.70
C GLY A 79 11.64 -5.33 -27.34
N ALA A 80 12.63 -4.85 -26.63
CA ALA A 80 12.92 -5.25 -25.27
C ALA A 80 12.02 -4.51 -24.25
N LEU A 81 11.68 -5.15 -23.13
CA LEU A 81 10.78 -4.61 -22.13
C LEU A 81 11.54 -4.24 -20.86
N TYR A 82 11.52 -2.95 -20.53
CA TYR A 82 12.21 -2.38 -19.38
C TYR A 82 11.26 -2.01 -18.25
N THR A 83 11.77 -2.07 -17.03
CA THR A 83 11.11 -1.57 -15.82
C THR A 83 12.06 -0.68 -15.02
N GLY A 84 11.56 0.01 -13.99
CA GLY A 84 12.41 0.74 -13.04
C GLY A 84 13.18 -0.19 -12.12
N GLN A 85 14.25 0.32 -11.53
CA GLN A 85 15.07 -0.49 -10.62
C GLN A 85 14.33 -0.85 -9.32
N CYS A 86 13.44 0.00 -8.80
CA CYS A 86 12.66 -0.32 -7.60
C CYS A 86 11.53 -1.34 -7.85
N THR A 87 11.14 -1.57 -9.12
CA THR A 87 10.02 -2.44 -9.49
C THR A 87 10.46 -3.80 -10.05
N TYR A 88 11.75 -4.03 -10.26
CA TYR A 88 12.26 -5.23 -10.92
C TYR A 88 11.88 -6.54 -10.21
N GLY A 89 11.81 -6.53 -8.87
CA GLY A 89 11.60 -7.73 -8.06
C GLY A 89 10.17 -8.28 -8.11
N ASP A 90 9.16 -7.41 -8.02
CA ASP A 90 7.76 -7.83 -7.83
C ASP A 90 6.93 -7.79 -9.12
N MET A 91 7.36 -7.03 -10.13
CA MET A 91 6.55 -6.81 -11.34
C MET A 91 6.23 -8.08 -12.09
N ALA A 92 7.21 -8.96 -12.27
CA ALA A 92 7.03 -10.21 -13.00
C ALA A 92 5.98 -11.11 -12.35
N MET A 93 5.95 -11.19 -11.02
CA MET A 93 4.94 -11.93 -10.27
C MET A 93 3.52 -11.37 -10.51
N HIS A 94 3.33 -10.06 -10.36
CA HIS A 94 2.03 -9.43 -10.60
C HIS A 94 1.56 -9.60 -12.05
N LEU A 95 2.46 -9.48 -13.01
CA LEU A 95 2.14 -9.73 -14.42
C LEU A 95 1.76 -11.19 -14.66
N SER A 96 2.44 -12.15 -14.02
CA SER A 96 2.09 -13.57 -14.16
C SER A 96 0.67 -13.86 -13.65
N PHE A 97 0.24 -13.22 -12.56
CA PHE A 97 -1.14 -13.33 -12.08
C PHE A 97 -2.13 -12.70 -13.06
N ILE A 98 -1.82 -11.52 -13.58
CA ILE A 98 -2.70 -10.84 -14.54
C ILE A 98 -2.89 -11.68 -15.80
N THR A 99 -1.81 -12.18 -16.37
CA THR A 99 -1.85 -12.93 -17.63
C THR A 99 -2.45 -14.34 -17.45
N SER A 100 -2.16 -15.03 -16.34
CA SER A 100 -2.72 -16.37 -16.08
C SER A 100 -4.22 -16.32 -15.77
N ILE A 101 -4.67 -15.39 -14.93
CA ILE A 101 -6.11 -15.20 -14.64
C ILE A 101 -6.88 -14.87 -15.93
N THR A 102 -6.29 -14.03 -16.80
CA THR A 102 -6.90 -13.66 -18.08
C THR A 102 -6.92 -14.83 -19.08
N GLY A 103 -5.81 -15.53 -19.21
CA GLY A 103 -5.66 -16.62 -20.21
C GLY A 103 -6.41 -17.88 -19.82
N GLN A 104 -6.24 -18.35 -18.60
CA GLN A 104 -6.83 -19.61 -18.12
C GLN A 104 -8.30 -19.46 -17.75
N GLN A 105 -8.74 -18.28 -17.34
CA GLN A 105 -10.14 -17.95 -16.96
C GLN A 105 -10.73 -18.89 -15.87
N THR A 106 -9.91 -19.67 -15.19
CA THR A 106 -10.31 -20.49 -14.04
C THR A 106 -10.59 -19.65 -12.82
N PHE A 107 -11.48 -20.10 -11.94
CA PHE A 107 -11.71 -19.45 -10.67
C PHE A 107 -12.16 -20.46 -9.60
N PRO A 108 -11.51 -20.52 -8.40
CA PRO A 108 -10.35 -19.72 -7.97
C PRO A 108 -9.17 -19.82 -8.93
N PRO A 109 -8.34 -18.75 -9.06
CA PRO A 109 -7.20 -18.79 -9.97
C PRO A 109 -6.16 -19.81 -9.48
N GLU A 110 -5.61 -20.56 -10.40
CA GLU A 110 -4.48 -21.46 -10.12
C GLU A 110 -3.16 -20.69 -10.10
N TYR A 111 -2.21 -21.19 -9.34
CA TYR A 111 -0.89 -20.60 -9.22
C TYR A 111 0.00 -21.08 -10.37
N ASN A 112 0.08 -20.33 -11.46
CA ASN A 112 0.83 -20.72 -12.65
C ASN A 112 2.35 -20.90 -12.43
N LEU A 113 2.87 -20.41 -11.28
CA LEU A 113 4.25 -20.64 -10.84
C LEU A 113 4.43 -21.97 -10.08
N LEU A 114 3.34 -22.63 -9.68
CA LEU A 114 3.31 -23.96 -9.08
C LEU A 114 1.94 -24.61 -9.36
N PRO A 115 1.71 -25.18 -10.55
CA PRO A 115 0.42 -25.71 -10.97
C PRO A 115 -0.12 -26.78 -10.03
N GLY A 116 -1.44 -26.83 -9.90
CA GLY A 116 -2.12 -27.71 -8.95
C GLY A 116 -2.25 -27.15 -7.54
N THR A 117 -1.77 -25.93 -7.32
CA THR A 117 -1.99 -25.19 -6.06
C THR A 117 -2.77 -23.91 -6.33
N PRO A 118 -3.64 -23.47 -5.38
CA PRO A 118 -4.32 -22.19 -5.51
C PRO A 118 -3.33 -21.03 -5.30
N VAL A 119 -3.63 -19.86 -5.89
CA VAL A 119 -2.85 -18.64 -5.60
C VAL A 119 -2.99 -18.30 -4.13
N SER A 120 -1.91 -18.38 -3.38
CA SER A 120 -1.83 -18.07 -1.95
C SER A 120 -1.51 -16.59 -1.64
N TYR A 121 -1.44 -15.75 -2.65
CA TYR A 121 -1.19 -14.31 -2.57
C TYR A 121 -2.50 -13.51 -2.70
N PRO A 122 -2.64 -12.33 -2.06
CA PRO A 122 -3.80 -11.44 -2.27
C PRO A 122 -3.85 -10.91 -3.71
N PHE A 123 -4.61 -11.56 -4.59
CA PHE A 123 -4.60 -11.34 -6.03
C PHE A 123 -5.65 -10.35 -6.55
N LEU A 124 -6.52 -9.78 -5.71
CA LEU A 124 -7.58 -8.90 -6.21
C LEU A 124 -7.07 -7.60 -6.85
N CYS A 125 -5.92 -7.11 -6.43
CA CYS A 125 -5.26 -5.98 -7.10
C CYS A 125 -4.86 -6.33 -8.54
N ASP A 126 -4.56 -7.60 -8.82
CA ASP A 126 -4.18 -8.09 -10.14
C ASP A 126 -5.42 -8.47 -10.96
N SER A 127 -6.45 -9.03 -10.34
CA SER A 127 -7.71 -9.38 -11.02
C SER A 127 -8.40 -8.19 -11.68
N VAL A 128 -8.29 -6.97 -11.12
CA VAL A 128 -8.83 -5.77 -11.76
C VAL A 128 -8.08 -5.43 -13.06
N SER A 129 -6.79 -5.71 -13.12
CA SER A 129 -5.99 -5.59 -14.34
C SER A 129 -6.29 -6.72 -15.32
N SER A 130 -6.48 -7.95 -14.82
CA SER A 130 -6.95 -9.08 -15.64
C SER A 130 -8.28 -8.78 -16.30
N SER A 131 -9.21 -8.10 -15.59
CA SER A 131 -10.48 -7.66 -16.17
C SER A 131 -10.29 -6.70 -17.35
N LEU A 132 -9.38 -5.73 -17.23
CA LEU A 132 -9.07 -4.80 -18.32
C LEU A 132 -8.35 -5.49 -19.48
N TYR A 133 -7.41 -6.38 -19.18
CA TYR A 133 -6.67 -7.14 -20.19
C TYR A 133 -7.59 -8.10 -20.94
N LEU A 134 -8.52 -8.79 -20.27
CA LEU A 134 -9.55 -9.63 -20.86
C LEU A 134 -10.49 -8.85 -21.81
N LEU A 135 -10.74 -7.58 -21.51
CA LEU A 135 -11.56 -6.69 -22.33
C LEU A 135 -10.77 -6.02 -23.48
N GLY A 136 -9.53 -6.44 -23.72
CA GLY A 136 -8.71 -6.00 -24.85
C GLY A 136 -7.80 -4.79 -24.57
N THR A 137 -7.68 -4.34 -23.34
CA THR A 137 -6.70 -3.31 -22.98
C THR A 137 -5.30 -3.90 -23.04
N PRO A 138 -4.31 -3.27 -23.73
CA PRO A 138 -2.93 -3.78 -23.72
C PRO A 138 -2.39 -3.99 -22.32
N LEU A 139 -1.60 -5.04 -22.08
CA LEU A 139 -1.10 -5.49 -20.77
C LEU A 139 -0.50 -4.35 -19.93
N ARG A 140 0.36 -3.53 -20.54
CA ARG A 140 0.96 -2.36 -19.89
C ARG A 140 -0.09 -1.40 -19.34
N TRP A 141 -1.10 -1.05 -20.12
CA TRP A 141 -2.17 -0.13 -19.70
C TRP A 141 -3.13 -0.79 -18.70
N ALA A 142 -3.42 -2.07 -18.87
CA ALA A 142 -4.20 -2.85 -17.91
C ALA A 142 -3.52 -2.88 -16.52
N TYR A 143 -2.19 -2.92 -16.49
CA TYR A 143 -1.41 -2.81 -15.26
C TYR A 143 -1.48 -1.39 -14.65
N MET A 144 -1.25 -0.34 -15.47
CA MET A 144 -1.06 1.03 -15.01
C MET A 144 -2.37 1.74 -14.60
N ILE A 145 -3.44 1.60 -15.38
CA ILE A 145 -4.68 2.37 -15.17
C ILE A 145 -5.24 2.19 -13.75
N PRO A 146 -5.40 0.97 -13.21
CA PRO A 146 -5.88 0.80 -11.84
C PRO A 146 -4.94 1.41 -10.79
N MET A 147 -3.62 1.42 -11.03
CA MET A 147 -2.66 2.02 -10.11
C MET A 147 -2.83 3.54 -10.02
N PHE A 148 -3.14 4.24 -11.11
CA PHE A 148 -3.39 5.68 -11.07
C PHE A 148 -4.55 6.03 -10.13
N PHE A 149 -5.64 5.27 -10.21
CA PHE A 149 -6.77 5.45 -9.30
C PHE A 149 -6.43 5.08 -7.86
N ALA A 150 -5.64 4.04 -7.65
CA ALA A 150 -5.23 3.62 -6.32
C ALA A 150 -4.31 4.66 -5.66
N PHE A 151 -3.35 5.25 -6.38
CA PHE A 151 -2.54 6.37 -5.89
C PHE A 151 -3.40 7.57 -5.49
N ALA A 152 -4.34 7.98 -6.33
CA ALA A 152 -5.26 9.07 -6.00
C ALA A 152 -6.05 8.77 -4.71
N GLN A 153 -6.52 7.54 -4.54
CA GLN A 153 -7.26 7.11 -3.34
C GLN A 153 -6.37 7.10 -2.09
N VAL A 154 -5.11 6.66 -2.19
CA VAL A 154 -4.16 6.71 -1.06
C VAL A 154 -3.88 8.16 -0.67
N PHE A 155 -3.57 9.05 -1.63
CA PHE A 155 -3.32 10.45 -1.35
C PHE A 155 -4.53 11.14 -0.71
N CYS A 156 -5.72 10.95 -1.27
CA CYS A 156 -6.95 11.47 -0.71
C CYS A 156 -7.27 10.85 0.67
N GLY A 157 -7.09 9.55 0.84
CA GLY A 157 -7.37 8.84 2.09
C GLY A 157 -6.51 9.34 3.24
N VAL A 158 -5.19 9.49 3.01
CA VAL A 158 -4.27 10.05 4.01
C VAL A 158 -4.63 11.51 4.31
N TRP A 159 -4.93 12.32 3.29
CA TRP A 159 -5.36 13.71 3.48
C TRP A 159 -6.60 13.82 4.35
N PHE A 160 -7.68 13.12 4.00
CA PHE A 160 -8.94 13.20 4.74
C PHE A 160 -8.81 12.67 6.17
N LEU A 161 -8.04 11.61 6.37
CA LEU A 161 -7.76 11.10 7.72
C LEU A 161 -6.92 12.09 8.54
N ALA A 162 -5.88 12.67 7.96
CA ALA A 162 -5.07 13.71 8.61
C ALA A 162 -5.91 14.95 8.96
N ARG A 163 -6.80 15.36 8.07
CA ARG A 163 -7.73 16.47 8.29
C ARG A 163 -8.66 16.24 9.49
N GLU A 164 -9.19 15.04 9.61
CA GLU A 164 -10.04 14.67 10.75
C GLU A 164 -9.25 14.56 12.06
N PHE A 165 -8.01 14.07 11.97
CA PHE A 165 -7.17 13.90 13.14
C PHE A 165 -6.59 15.22 13.67
N CYS A 166 -6.07 16.06 12.78
CA CYS A 166 -5.39 17.30 13.14
C CYS A 166 -6.39 18.41 13.53
N ARG A 167 -6.02 19.17 14.53
CA ARG A 167 -6.84 20.29 15.02
C ARG A 167 -6.39 21.65 14.51
N ARG A 168 -5.16 21.74 13.97
CA ARG A 168 -4.56 22.98 13.49
C ARG A 168 -4.62 23.05 11.97
N LYS A 169 -4.94 24.25 11.46
CA LYS A 169 -5.26 24.50 10.04
C LYS A 169 -4.24 23.94 9.04
N TYR A 170 -2.95 24.10 9.32
CA TYR A 170 -1.88 23.70 8.38
C TYR A 170 -1.26 22.32 8.71
N ALA A 171 -1.66 21.72 9.82
CA ALA A 171 -1.14 20.42 10.23
C ALA A 171 -1.43 19.29 9.22
N PRO A 172 -2.60 19.19 8.56
CA PRO A 172 -2.82 18.16 7.54
C PRO A 172 -1.86 18.24 6.35
N VAL A 173 -1.48 19.46 5.92
CA VAL A 173 -0.48 19.67 4.86
C VAL A 173 0.88 19.13 5.30
N LEU A 174 1.30 19.49 6.51
CA LEU A 174 2.56 19.04 7.07
C LEU A 174 2.58 17.51 7.27
N ALA A 175 1.48 16.94 7.76
CA ALA A 175 1.31 15.50 7.93
C ALA A 175 1.43 14.74 6.60
N PHE A 176 0.79 15.25 5.55
CA PHE A 176 0.86 14.69 4.20
C PHE A 176 2.30 14.70 3.66
N LEU A 177 2.99 15.83 3.78
CA LEU A 177 4.38 15.96 3.33
C LEU A 177 5.33 15.04 4.13
N LEU A 178 5.22 14.99 5.45
CA LEU A 178 6.03 14.12 6.30
C LEU A 178 5.81 12.64 6.00
N PHE A 179 4.59 12.24 5.61
CA PHE A 179 4.28 10.86 5.29
C PHE A 179 4.81 10.44 3.92
N PHE A 180 4.50 11.19 2.86
CA PHE A 180 4.88 10.81 1.49
C PHE A 180 6.33 11.17 1.13
N LEU A 181 6.90 12.16 1.79
CA LEU A 181 8.32 12.50 1.66
C LEU A 181 9.11 12.00 2.89
N ASN A 182 8.74 10.80 3.38
CA ASN A 182 9.42 10.17 4.50
C ASN A 182 10.87 9.84 4.16
N GLY A 183 11.75 10.09 5.10
CA GLY A 183 13.15 9.71 5.00
C GLY A 183 13.86 9.89 6.32
N GLY A 184 14.89 9.10 6.51
CA GLY A 184 15.79 9.19 7.65
C GLY A 184 17.03 10.01 7.35
N LEU A 185 18.14 9.61 7.95
CA LEU A 185 19.43 10.29 7.85
C LEU A 185 20.33 9.72 6.74
N GLY A 186 19.80 8.86 5.84
CA GLY A 186 20.63 8.15 4.86
C GLY A 186 21.35 9.03 3.85
N MET A 187 20.88 10.28 3.64
CA MET A 187 21.61 11.23 2.80
C MET A 187 23.02 11.53 3.30
N ILE A 188 23.29 11.34 4.61
CA ILE A 188 24.61 11.53 5.19
C ILE A 188 25.66 10.63 4.53
N TYR A 189 25.30 9.41 4.14
CA TYR A 189 26.22 8.47 3.47
C TYR A 189 26.63 8.90 2.05
N PHE A 190 25.87 9.79 1.43
CA PHE A 190 26.21 10.41 0.14
C PHE A 190 26.97 11.74 0.30
N LEU A 191 27.04 12.29 1.50
CA LEU A 191 27.72 13.54 1.80
C LEU A 191 29.04 13.36 2.57
N ASN A 192 29.22 12.21 3.24
CA ASN A 192 30.42 11.93 4.04
C ASN A 192 31.57 11.27 3.25
N GLY A 193 31.37 11.05 1.94
CA GLY A 193 32.36 10.44 1.06
C GLY A 193 32.32 8.91 0.97
N GLU A 194 31.39 8.23 1.67
CA GLU A 194 31.22 6.79 1.52
C GLU A 194 30.58 6.41 0.18
N TYR A 195 29.61 7.21 -0.28
CA TYR A 195 29.03 7.19 -1.62
C TYR A 195 29.13 8.58 -2.22
N SER A 196 29.32 8.65 -3.53
CA SER A 196 29.28 9.93 -4.24
C SER A 196 27.82 10.26 -4.65
N LEU A 197 27.57 11.54 -4.95
CA LEU A 197 26.29 11.92 -5.59
C LEU A 197 26.14 11.28 -6.99
N HIS A 198 27.24 10.90 -7.63
CA HIS A 198 27.21 10.14 -8.88
C HIS A 198 26.67 8.74 -8.65
N ASP A 199 27.08 8.06 -7.57
CA ASP A 199 26.59 6.71 -7.24
C ASP A 199 25.08 6.68 -7.00
N LEU A 200 24.49 7.78 -6.51
CA LEU A 200 23.04 7.91 -6.37
C LEU A 200 22.31 7.63 -7.71
N PHE A 201 22.89 8.01 -8.84
CA PHE A 201 22.26 7.85 -10.14
C PHE A 201 22.79 6.66 -10.95
N THR A 202 23.94 6.11 -10.62
CA THR A 202 24.61 5.06 -11.40
C THR A 202 24.66 3.70 -10.72
N ALA A 203 24.71 3.66 -9.38
CA ALA A 203 24.69 2.39 -8.65
C ALA A 203 23.29 1.78 -8.66
N PHE A 204 23.22 0.46 -8.92
CA PHE A 204 21.94 -0.24 -9.00
C PHE A 204 21.21 -0.19 -7.66
N TYR A 205 20.04 0.43 -7.66
CA TYR A 205 19.06 0.49 -6.56
C TYR A 205 19.63 0.94 -5.21
N LYS A 206 20.60 1.88 -5.21
CA LYS A 206 21.13 2.50 -3.99
C LYS A 206 20.52 3.89 -3.80
N THR A 207 19.70 4.04 -2.78
CA THR A 207 19.02 5.32 -2.49
C THR A 207 19.24 5.74 -1.04
N PRO A 208 19.12 7.02 -0.71
CA PRO A 208 19.26 7.48 0.68
C PRO A 208 18.24 6.84 1.65
N THR A 209 17.14 6.31 1.14
CA THR A 209 16.13 5.62 1.95
C THR A 209 16.28 4.09 1.93
N ASN A 210 17.14 3.53 1.04
CA ASN A 210 17.38 2.10 0.90
C ASN A 210 18.87 1.80 0.70
N LEU A 211 19.62 1.69 1.81
CA LEU A 211 21.01 1.24 1.86
C LEU A 211 21.11 0.11 2.87
N THR A 212 20.82 -1.10 2.43
CA THR A 212 20.73 -2.29 3.28
C THR A 212 22.04 -2.56 4.03
N GLU A 213 23.17 -2.35 3.38
CA GLU A 213 24.52 -2.51 3.95
C GLU A 213 24.85 -1.48 5.05
N LYS A 214 24.09 -0.40 5.13
CA LYS A 214 24.17 0.63 6.18
C LYS A 214 23.02 0.55 7.19
N GLY A 215 22.22 -0.52 7.13
CA GLY A 215 21.04 -0.67 7.97
C GLY A 215 19.94 0.38 7.69
N MET A 216 19.95 1.03 6.51
CA MET A 216 18.86 1.90 6.06
C MET A 216 17.77 1.04 5.45
N ARG A 217 16.67 0.85 6.19
CA ARG A 217 15.56 -0.06 5.87
C ARG A 217 14.20 0.63 5.87
N TRP A 218 14.16 1.95 6.12
CA TRP A 218 12.95 2.75 6.11
C TRP A 218 12.80 3.48 4.77
N VAL A 219 12.32 2.73 3.80
CA VAL A 219 12.27 3.14 2.39
C VAL A 219 11.25 4.27 2.14
N ASN A 220 11.34 4.93 0.99
CA ASN A 220 10.35 5.94 0.65
C ASN A 220 8.99 5.31 0.33
N VAL A 221 7.92 5.88 0.88
CA VAL A 221 6.54 5.39 0.70
C VAL A 221 6.12 5.33 -0.76
N ILE A 222 6.46 6.33 -1.57
CA ILE A 222 6.04 6.37 -2.98
C ILE A 222 6.90 5.42 -3.82
N ALA A 223 8.22 5.60 -3.75
CA ALA A 223 9.17 4.93 -4.63
C ALA A 223 9.28 3.43 -4.36
N ASP A 224 9.31 3.04 -3.07
CA ASP A 224 9.72 1.70 -2.69
C ASP A 224 8.62 0.87 -2.01
N MET A 225 7.46 1.52 -1.68
CA MET A 225 6.30 0.81 -1.13
C MET A 225 5.12 0.79 -2.09
N LEU A 226 4.66 1.95 -2.55
CA LEU A 226 3.43 2.02 -3.36
C LEU A 226 3.68 1.67 -4.82
N LEU A 227 4.84 2.03 -5.36
CA LEU A 227 5.17 1.78 -6.76
C LEU A 227 5.43 0.30 -7.05
N PRO A 228 6.32 -0.42 -6.32
CA PRO A 228 6.58 -1.84 -6.56
C PRO A 228 5.51 -2.75 -5.96
N GLN A 229 5.02 -2.45 -4.76
CA GLN A 229 4.15 -3.35 -4.01
C GLN A 229 2.67 -3.07 -4.30
N ARG A 230 2.19 -3.61 -5.39
CA ARG A 230 0.84 -3.40 -5.90
C ARG A 230 -0.25 -3.72 -4.87
N ALA A 231 -0.15 -4.87 -4.17
CA ALA A 231 -1.12 -5.23 -3.14
C ALA A 231 -1.16 -4.20 -1.99
N THR A 232 -0.01 -3.64 -1.61
CA THR A 232 0.08 -2.58 -0.59
C THR A 232 -0.60 -1.31 -1.06
N LEU A 233 -0.38 -0.89 -2.31
CA LEU A 233 -1.03 0.30 -2.89
C LEU A 233 -2.55 0.20 -2.84
N PHE A 234 -3.12 -0.92 -3.33
CA PHE A 234 -4.58 -1.13 -3.33
C PHE A 234 -5.13 -1.35 -1.92
N GLY A 235 -4.37 -2.06 -1.08
CA GLY A 235 -4.72 -2.25 0.32
C GLY A 235 -4.81 -0.95 1.10
N TRP A 236 -3.84 -0.04 0.92
CA TRP A 236 -3.86 1.26 1.59
C TRP A 236 -4.92 2.20 1.00
N ALA A 237 -5.21 2.11 -0.29
CA ALA A 237 -6.33 2.85 -0.89
C ALA A 237 -7.66 2.55 -0.18
N ALA A 238 -7.90 1.28 0.15
CA ALA A 238 -9.08 0.87 0.91
C ALA A 238 -8.92 1.12 2.42
N LEU A 239 -7.77 0.81 3.02
CA LEU A 239 -7.52 0.92 4.45
C LEU A 239 -7.68 2.36 4.96
N PHE A 240 -7.04 3.35 4.31
CA PHE A 240 -7.15 4.74 4.75
C PHE A 240 -8.58 5.27 4.62
N ALA A 241 -9.36 4.82 3.64
CA ALA A 241 -10.78 5.11 3.55
C ALA A 241 -11.57 4.49 4.72
N VAL A 242 -11.31 3.23 5.07
CA VAL A 242 -11.94 2.56 6.21
C VAL A 242 -11.56 3.22 7.53
N LEU A 243 -10.28 3.54 7.72
CA LEU A 243 -9.80 4.24 8.92
C LEU A 243 -10.44 5.63 9.05
N TYR A 244 -10.61 6.36 7.95
CA TYR A 244 -11.32 7.64 7.94
C TYR A 244 -12.79 7.48 8.40
N LEU A 245 -13.51 6.51 7.84
CA LEU A 245 -14.91 6.24 8.22
C LEU A 245 -15.01 5.84 9.69
N LEU A 246 -14.16 4.91 10.14
CA LEU A 246 -14.17 4.43 11.52
C LEU A 246 -13.73 5.53 12.51
N PHE A 247 -12.74 6.36 12.13
CA PHE A 247 -12.34 7.51 12.92
C PHE A 247 -13.50 8.48 13.15
N ARG A 248 -14.23 8.83 12.09
CA ARG A 248 -15.42 9.69 12.21
C ARG A 248 -16.51 9.04 13.04
N ALA A 249 -16.74 7.74 12.86
CA ALA A 249 -17.73 7.00 13.67
C ALA A 249 -17.39 7.07 15.17
N VAL A 250 -16.14 6.83 15.53
CA VAL A 250 -15.68 6.73 16.94
C VAL A 250 -15.47 8.11 17.58
N PHE A 251 -14.77 9.03 16.88
CA PHE A 251 -14.30 10.29 17.46
C PHE A 251 -15.14 11.50 17.08
N ARG A 252 -15.94 11.45 15.99
CA ARG A 252 -16.84 12.51 15.57
C ARG A 252 -18.31 12.21 15.81
N GLY A 253 -18.62 10.98 16.29
CA GLY A 253 -19.99 10.59 16.65
C GLY A 253 -20.89 10.27 15.45
N ASP A 254 -20.34 10.15 14.23
CA ASP A 254 -21.13 9.78 13.06
C ASP A 254 -21.38 8.25 13.03
N THR A 255 -22.34 7.84 13.83
CA THR A 255 -22.62 6.40 14.08
C THR A 255 -23.11 5.63 12.85
N ARG A 256 -23.53 6.32 11.78
CA ARG A 256 -23.96 5.68 10.51
C ARG A 256 -22.77 5.04 9.79
N LEU A 257 -21.55 5.49 10.07
CA LEU A 257 -20.34 5.07 9.38
C LEU A 257 -19.76 3.73 9.87
N TYR A 258 -20.23 3.20 11.02
CA TYR A 258 -19.77 1.89 11.50
C TYR A 258 -20.05 0.77 10.49
N LEU A 259 -21.25 0.74 9.90
CA LEU A 259 -21.62 -0.32 8.96
C LEU A 259 -20.80 -0.28 7.66
N PRO A 260 -20.72 0.85 6.93
CA PRO A 260 -19.89 0.91 5.72
C PRO A 260 -18.40 0.67 6.01
N ALA A 261 -17.87 1.13 7.15
CA ALA A 261 -16.51 0.81 7.57
C ALA A 261 -16.30 -0.69 7.79
N GLY A 262 -17.27 -1.38 8.41
CA GLY A 262 -17.21 -2.82 8.61
C GLY A 262 -17.29 -3.61 7.30
N ILE A 263 -18.16 -3.22 6.38
CA ILE A 263 -18.28 -3.86 5.06
C ILE A 263 -16.97 -3.69 4.27
N LEU A 264 -16.47 -2.47 4.13
CA LEU A 264 -15.22 -2.21 3.41
C LEU A 264 -14.02 -2.87 4.09
N GLY A 265 -13.97 -2.86 5.43
CA GLY A 265 -12.93 -3.54 6.19
C GLY A 265 -12.92 -5.05 5.96
N GLY A 266 -14.09 -5.69 5.94
CA GLY A 266 -14.23 -7.12 5.69
C GLY A 266 -13.86 -7.56 4.27
N LEU A 267 -13.76 -6.64 3.33
CA LEU A 267 -13.33 -6.91 1.96
C LEU A 267 -11.81 -6.76 1.75
N LEU A 268 -11.03 -6.44 2.79
CA LEU A 268 -9.59 -6.20 2.69
C LEU A 268 -8.72 -7.45 2.52
N PRO A 269 -8.99 -8.63 3.14
CA PRO A 269 -8.01 -9.73 3.17
C PRO A 269 -7.44 -10.10 1.80
N MET A 270 -8.28 -10.30 0.78
CA MET A 270 -7.83 -10.66 -0.57
C MET A 270 -7.31 -9.48 -1.42
N VAL A 271 -7.47 -8.26 -0.93
CA VAL A 271 -6.79 -7.08 -1.49
C VAL A 271 -5.40 -6.95 -0.87
N HIS A 272 -5.32 -7.01 0.48
CA HIS A 272 -4.06 -6.91 1.22
C HIS A 272 -4.27 -7.34 2.68
N THR A 273 -3.82 -8.52 3.05
CA THR A 273 -4.02 -9.12 4.38
C THR A 273 -3.43 -8.25 5.50
N HIS A 274 -2.25 -7.62 5.28
CA HIS A 274 -1.65 -6.71 6.25
C HIS A 274 -2.51 -5.48 6.53
N SER A 275 -3.22 -4.95 5.52
CA SER A 275 -4.17 -3.84 5.74
C SER A 275 -5.34 -4.25 6.61
N TYR A 276 -5.86 -5.47 6.44
CA TYR A 276 -6.90 -6.00 7.31
C TYR A 276 -6.40 -6.16 8.75
N PHE A 277 -5.18 -6.67 8.92
CA PHE A 277 -4.57 -6.84 10.23
C PHE A 277 -4.30 -5.49 10.92
N ALA A 278 -3.75 -4.50 10.18
CA ALA A 278 -3.57 -3.14 10.70
C ALA A 278 -4.90 -2.52 11.14
N LEU A 279 -5.98 -2.69 10.34
CA LEU A 279 -7.32 -2.26 10.72
C LEU A 279 -7.79 -2.91 12.02
N GLY A 280 -7.55 -4.21 12.18
CA GLY A 280 -7.89 -4.96 13.40
C GLY A 280 -7.20 -4.39 14.64
N LEU A 281 -5.88 -4.15 14.58
CA LEU A 281 -5.12 -3.58 15.68
C LEU A 281 -5.55 -2.15 16.03
N MET A 282 -5.77 -1.30 15.03
CA MET A 282 -6.29 0.06 15.23
C MET A 282 -7.69 0.03 15.85
N ALA A 283 -8.59 -0.78 15.29
CA ALA A 283 -9.97 -0.90 15.75
C ALA A 283 -10.05 -1.44 17.18
N ALA A 284 -9.19 -2.39 17.57
CA ALA A 284 -9.13 -2.93 18.92
C ALA A 284 -8.83 -1.83 19.96
N CYS A 285 -7.84 -0.98 19.70
CA CYS A 285 -7.53 0.14 20.59
C CYS A 285 -8.67 1.17 20.66
N TRP A 286 -9.29 1.48 19.54
CA TRP A 286 -10.43 2.42 19.51
C TRP A 286 -11.69 1.84 20.14
N LEU A 287 -11.90 0.53 20.04
CA LEU A 287 -12.95 -0.20 20.74
C LEU A 287 -12.77 -0.07 22.27
N VAL A 288 -11.55 -0.34 22.76
CA VAL A 288 -11.25 -0.22 24.21
C VAL A 288 -11.44 1.22 24.69
N TYR A 289 -10.91 2.20 23.96
CA TYR A 289 -11.09 3.62 24.29
C TYR A 289 -12.59 4.00 24.37
N SER A 290 -13.35 3.64 23.35
CA SER A 290 -14.79 3.97 23.32
C SER A 290 -15.59 3.17 24.35
N ALA A 291 -15.17 1.95 24.71
CA ALA A 291 -15.79 1.17 25.78
C ALA A 291 -15.71 1.89 27.13
N VAL A 292 -14.55 2.46 27.44
CA VAL A 292 -14.34 3.24 28.67
C VAL A 292 -15.14 4.56 28.61
N ARG A 293 -15.09 5.27 27.48
CA ARG A 293 -15.79 6.56 27.29
C ARG A 293 -17.32 6.39 27.39
N ASP A 294 -17.86 5.39 26.74
CA ASP A 294 -19.30 5.15 26.61
C ASP A 294 -19.85 4.17 27.68
N ARG A 295 -19.00 3.80 28.67
CA ARG A 295 -19.33 2.96 29.84
C ARG A 295 -19.97 1.61 29.47
N LEU A 296 -19.47 0.94 28.40
CA LEU A 296 -19.97 -0.36 27.91
C LEU A 296 -21.50 -0.37 27.69
N SER A 297 -22.07 0.75 27.28
CA SER A 297 -23.51 0.88 27.06
C SER A 297 -24.01 -0.06 25.96
N ARG A 298 -25.31 -0.42 25.99
CA ARG A 298 -25.96 -1.22 24.94
C ARG A 298 -25.79 -0.55 23.57
N GLU A 299 -25.87 0.76 23.52
CA GLU A 299 -25.66 1.52 22.26
C GLU A 299 -24.23 1.39 21.73
N TRP A 300 -23.23 1.48 22.61
CA TRP A 300 -21.83 1.24 22.23
C TRP A 300 -21.66 -0.16 21.62
N PHE A 301 -22.21 -1.20 22.29
CA PHE A 301 -22.16 -2.57 21.79
C PHE A 301 -22.80 -2.71 20.41
N LEU A 302 -23.99 -2.17 20.19
CA LEU A 302 -24.69 -2.23 18.89
C LEU A 302 -23.96 -1.47 17.77
N ARG A 303 -23.29 -0.36 18.09
CA ARG A 303 -22.45 0.38 17.12
C ARG A 303 -21.28 -0.48 16.67
N TRP A 304 -20.53 -1.04 17.62
CA TRP A 304 -19.39 -1.90 17.31
C TRP A 304 -19.80 -3.22 16.65
N LEU A 305 -20.96 -3.75 16.96
CA LEU A 305 -21.51 -4.92 16.26
C LEU A 305 -21.79 -4.60 14.77
N ARG A 306 -22.27 -3.39 14.46
CA ARG A 306 -22.46 -2.94 13.07
C ARG A 306 -21.15 -2.86 12.28
N PHE A 307 -20.04 -2.61 12.93
CA PHE A 307 -18.72 -2.65 12.32
C PHE A 307 -18.17 -4.10 12.30
N GLY A 308 -18.08 -4.72 13.46
CA GLY A 308 -17.36 -5.98 13.65
C GLY A 308 -18.00 -7.17 12.94
N LEU A 309 -19.35 -7.26 12.95
CA LEU A 309 -20.03 -8.37 12.32
C LEU A 309 -19.77 -8.45 10.81
N PRO A 310 -19.99 -7.40 10.00
CA PRO A 310 -19.64 -7.46 8.57
C PRO A 310 -18.14 -7.54 8.33
N ALA A 311 -17.30 -6.89 9.14
CA ALA A 311 -15.85 -6.96 9.01
C ALA A 311 -15.32 -8.40 9.18
N VAL A 312 -15.90 -9.17 10.09
CA VAL A 312 -15.52 -10.57 10.32
C VAL A 312 -16.19 -11.50 9.31
N LEU A 313 -17.50 -11.41 9.11
CA LEU A 313 -18.24 -12.33 8.24
C LEU A 313 -17.78 -12.28 6.78
N LEU A 314 -17.42 -11.10 6.26
CA LEU A 314 -16.90 -10.96 4.91
C LEU A 314 -15.43 -11.38 4.80
N ALA A 315 -14.65 -11.24 5.87
CA ALA A 315 -13.25 -11.63 5.88
C ALA A 315 -13.05 -13.14 6.03
N LEU A 316 -13.88 -13.80 6.84
CA LEU A 316 -13.71 -15.23 7.16
C LEU A 316 -13.58 -16.13 5.92
N PRO A 317 -14.46 -16.06 4.90
CA PRO A 317 -14.29 -16.89 3.69
C PRO A 317 -12.95 -16.66 2.99
N GLN A 318 -12.49 -15.42 2.93
CA GLN A 318 -11.22 -15.05 2.29
C GLN A 318 -10.03 -15.61 3.07
N LEU A 319 -10.07 -15.49 4.40
CA LEU A 319 -9.00 -15.99 5.27
C LEU A 319 -8.93 -17.52 5.24
N PHE A 320 -10.07 -18.21 5.28
CA PHE A 320 -10.11 -19.68 5.27
C PHE A 320 -9.76 -20.28 3.91
N LEU A 321 -10.14 -19.63 2.80
CA LEU A 321 -9.89 -20.18 1.47
C LEU A 321 -8.47 -19.90 0.98
N TRP A 322 -7.84 -18.78 1.38
CA TRP A 322 -6.56 -18.35 0.82
C TRP A 322 -5.46 -18.08 1.86
N THR A 323 -5.76 -17.35 2.94
CA THR A 323 -4.70 -16.92 3.88
C THR A 323 -4.27 -18.04 4.83
N PHE A 324 -5.20 -18.71 5.49
CA PHE A 324 -4.86 -19.74 6.49
C PHE A 324 -4.22 -20.99 5.90
N PRO A 325 -4.57 -21.47 4.68
CA PRO A 325 -3.85 -22.58 4.08
C PRO A 325 -2.36 -22.28 3.89
N SER A 326 -2.00 -21.06 3.47
CA SER A 326 -0.61 -20.64 3.29
C SER A 326 0.13 -20.49 4.61
N VAL A 327 -0.51 -19.87 5.62
CA VAL A 327 0.08 -19.68 6.94
C VAL A 327 0.24 -21.00 7.70
N GLY A 328 -0.75 -21.88 7.62
CA GLY A 328 -0.74 -23.18 8.34
C GLY A 328 0.29 -24.18 7.83
N GLY A 329 0.71 -24.04 6.58
CA GLY A 329 1.74 -24.90 5.95
C GLY A 329 3.20 -24.47 6.22
N ASN A 330 3.42 -23.31 6.78
CA ASN A 330 4.77 -22.73 6.92
C ASN A 330 4.99 -22.13 8.33
N GLU A 331 5.85 -22.78 9.11
CA GLU A 331 6.22 -22.36 10.47
C GLU A 331 6.87 -20.98 10.55
N HIS A 332 7.31 -20.43 9.43
CA HIS A 332 7.99 -19.13 9.37
C HIS A 332 7.05 -17.94 9.27
N PHE A 333 5.74 -18.13 9.09
CA PHE A 333 4.80 -17.00 8.95
C PHE A 333 4.62 -16.18 10.21
N VAL A 334 4.51 -16.82 11.38
CA VAL A 334 4.37 -16.10 12.64
C VAL A 334 5.47 -16.54 13.59
N ARG A 335 6.34 -15.63 13.95
CA ARG A 335 7.44 -15.92 14.88
C ARG A 335 7.80 -14.71 15.72
N VAL A 336 8.41 -14.98 16.87
CA VAL A 336 8.97 -13.93 17.74
C VAL A 336 10.30 -13.47 17.12
N VAL A 337 10.36 -12.20 16.77
CA VAL A 337 11.58 -11.52 16.32
C VAL A 337 11.61 -10.17 17.04
N ILE A 338 12.64 -9.95 17.85
CA ILE A 338 12.81 -8.70 18.60
C ILE A 338 13.64 -7.74 17.74
N ASP A 339 13.21 -6.46 17.72
CA ASP A 339 13.96 -5.39 17.04
C ASP A 339 13.88 -5.48 15.50
N TRP A 340 12.71 -5.87 15.00
CA TRP A 340 12.37 -5.95 13.56
C TRP A 340 13.58 -6.43 12.72
N VAL A 341 13.92 -5.78 11.59
CA VAL A 341 15.04 -6.13 10.70
C VAL A 341 16.41 -5.69 11.22
N ASN A 342 16.48 -4.95 12.33
CA ASN A 342 17.75 -4.59 12.96
C ASN A 342 18.42 -5.82 13.60
N ASN A 343 17.62 -6.69 14.22
CA ASN A 343 18.11 -7.93 14.85
C ASN A 343 19.33 -7.71 15.77
N GLY A 344 19.34 -6.60 16.52
CA GLY A 344 20.42 -6.23 17.45
C GLY A 344 21.75 -5.83 16.80
N LYS A 345 21.80 -5.58 15.48
CA LYS A 345 23.02 -5.16 14.77
C LYS A 345 23.50 -3.77 15.19
N GLU A 346 22.57 -2.92 15.54
CA GLU A 346 22.81 -1.55 16.01
C GLU A 346 21.99 -1.27 17.28
N PRO A 347 22.36 -0.27 18.12
CA PRO A 347 21.52 0.16 19.22
C PRO A 347 20.12 0.53 18.72
N TRP A 348 19.08 -0.05 19.31
CA TRP A 348 17.67 0.10 18.90
C TRP A 348 17.25 1.56 18.67
N LEU A 349 17.56 2.45 19.61
CA LEU A 349 17.23 3.86 19.50
C LEU A 349 17.91 4.54 18.30
N TRP A 350 19.18 4.19 18.05
CA TRP A 350 19.93 4.72 16.91
C TRP A 350 19.38 4.20 15.57
N PHE A 351 19.04 2.92 15.51
CA PHE A 351 18.42 2.33 14.32
C PHE A 351 17.16 3.11 13.92
N TRP A 352 16.25 3.37 14.86
CA TRP A 352 15.02 4.09 14.58
C TRP A 352 15.25 5.58 14.27
N ILE A 353 16.13 6.27 14.97
CA ILE A 353 16.51 7.66 14.68
C ILE A 353 17.10 7.75 13.27
N LYS A 354 18.01 6.86 12.91
CA LYS A 354 18.68 6.85 11.61
C LYS A 354 17.68 6.60 10.48
N ASN A 355 16.78 5.66 10.67
CA ASN A 355 15.83 5.22 9.65
C ASN A 355 14.64 6.17 9.47
N VAL A 356 13.97 6.56 10.55
CA VAL A 356 12.73 7.38 10.50
C VAL A 356 13.04 8.87 10.65
N GLY A 357 14.18 9.22 11.23
CA GLY A 357 14.64 10.60 11.35
C GLY A 357 13.87 11.39 12.41
N LEU A 358 13.64 12.66 12.08
CA LEU A 358 13.09 13.65 13.01
C LEU A 358 11.69 13.29 13.51
N VAL A 359 10.87 12.64 12.70
CA VAL A 359 9.50 12.23 13.09
C VAL A 359 9.55 11.27 14.28
N PHE A 360 10.47 10.29 14.27
CA PHE A 360 10.63 9.37 15.39
C PHE A 360 11.05 10.10 16.68
N VAL A 361 12.01 11.02 16.58
CA VAL A 361 12.50 11.81 17.71
C VAL A 361 11.40 12.71 18.29
N LEU A 362 10.59 13.31 17.42
CA LEU A 362 9.54 14.25 17.85
C LEU A 362 8.29 13.55 18.41
N THR A 363 8.00 12.32 17.97
CA THR A 363 6.76 11.61 18.34
C THR A 363 6.49 11.54 19.84
N PRO A 364 7.46 11.19 20.72
CA PRO A 364 7.24 11.17 22.18
C PRO A 364 6.83 12.54 22.73
N PHE A 365 7.50 13.61 22.31
CA PHE A 365 7.19 14.97 22.75
C PHE A 365 5.84 15.45 22.20
N ALA A 366 5.56 15.15 20.93
CA ALA A 366 4.31 15.47 20.26
C ALA A 366 3.11 14.77 20.90
N PHE A 367 3.29 13.53 21.37
CA PHE A 367 2.26 12.79 22.10
C PHE A 367 1.74 13.55 23.32
N PHE A 368 2.62 14.21 24.08
CA PHE A 368 2.20 15.01 25.22
C PHE A 368 1.65 16.39 24.85
N ALA A 369 1.95 16.89 23.65
CA ALA A 369 1.51 18.20 23.16
C ALA A 369 0.11 18.18 22.50
N VAL A 370 -0.39 17.01 22.10
CA VAL A 370 -1.72 16.86 21.48
C VAL A 370 -2.81 16.55 22.50
N SER A 371 -4.07 16.64 22.09
CA SER A 371 -5.22 16.41 22.95
C SER A 371 -5.38 14.96 23.41
N LYS A 372 -6.17 14.74 24.47
CA LYS A 372 -6.49 13.38 24.95
C LYS A 372 -7.13 12.51 23.87
N GLU A 373 -8.01 13.09 23.06
CA GLU A 373 -8.67 12.40 21.94
C GLU A 373 -7.66 11.95 20.86
N GLN A 374 -6.72 12.84 20.47
CA GLN A 374 -5.68 12.51 19.52
C GLN A 374 -4.74 11.43 20.07
N ARG A 375 -4.41 11.46 21.36
CA ARG A 375 -3.64 10.39 22.02
C ARG A 375 -4.37 9.04 21.99
N ALA A 376 -5.68 9.06 22.25
CA ALA A 376 -6.51 7.87 22.15
C ALA A 376 -6.58 7.33 20.71
N ALA A 377 -6.69 8.22 19.71
CA ALA A 377 -6.66 7.81 18.32
C ALA A 377 -5.29 7.27 17.88
N PHE A 378 -4.20 7.79 18.45
CA PHE A 378 -2.83 7.36 18.18
C PHE A 378 -2.46 6.04 18.89
N SER A 379 -3.21 5.61 19.91
CA SER A 379 -2.89 4.39 20.69
C SER A 379 -2.80 3.13 19.83
N GLY A 380 -3.62 3.02 18.78
CA GLY A 380 -3.56 1.90 17.84
C GLY A 380 -2.26 1.87 17.04
N ALA A 381 -1.72 3.03 16.68
CA ALA A 381 -0.41 3.13 16.01
C ALA A 381 0.74 2.69 16.93
N VAL A 382 0.68 3.10 18.21
CA VAL A 382 1.66 2.63 19.22
C VAL A 382 1.55 1.12 19.38
N PHE A 383 0.34 0.56 19.41
CA PHE A 383 0.14 -0.88 19.54
C PHE A 383 0.69 -1.63 18.32
N ILE A 384 0.44 -1.17 17.10
CA ILE A 384 1.04 -1.74 15.88
C ILE A 384 2.57 -1.72 15.98
N PHE A 385 3.16 -0.60 16.39
CA PHE A 385 4.61 -0.48 16.54
C PHE A 385 5.16 -1.52 17.50
N VAL A 386 4.58 -1.63 18.70
CA VAL A 386 5.01 -2.62 19.72
C VAL A 386 4.85 -4.05 19.21
N VAL A 387 3.74 -4.36 18.56
CA VAL A 387 3.49 -5.70 18.00
C VAL A 387 4.53 -6.04 16.93
N CYS A 388 4.88 -5.10 16.04
CA CYS A 388 5.86 -5.32 14.97
C CYS A 388 7.31 -5.40 15.47
N GLU A 389 7.60 -4.84 16.66
CA GLU A 389 8.91 -4.97 17.32
C GLU A 389 9.11 -6.34 18.01
N LEU A 390 8.03 -7.09 18.22
CA LEU A 390 8.06 -8.37 18.95
C LEU A 390 7.70 -9.57 18.07
N LEU A 391 6.93 -9.35 17.02
CA LEU A 391 6.36 -10.41 16.18
C LEU A 391 6.51 -10.08 14.70
N VAL A 392 6.82 -11.11 13.91
CA VAL A 392 6.82 -11.06 12.45
C VAL A 392 5.67 -11.92 11.94
N PHE A 393 4.99 -11.47 10.88
CA PHE A 393 3.77 -12.07 10.34
C PHE A 393 3.94 -12.61 8.92
N GLN A 394 5.18 -12.70 8.44
CA GLN A 394 5.54 -13.31 7.16
C GLN A 394 6.95 -13.90 7.22
N PRO A 395 7.31 -14.82 6.30
CA PRO A 395 8.67 -15.32 6.21
C PRO A 395 9.72 -14.21 6.04
N ASN A 396 9.41 -13.17 5.27
CA ASN A 396 10.25 -11.98 5.15
C ASN A 396 9.97 -11.00 6.31
N GLU A 397 10.91 -10.88 7.24
CA GLU A 397 10.81 -9.95 8.38
C GLU A 397 10.57 -8.50 7.96
N TYR A 398 11.12 -8.11 6.81
CA TYR A 398 10.99 -6.77 6.28
C TYR A 398 9.52 -6.37 6.05
N ASP A 399 8.65 -7.32 5.75
CA ASP A 399 7.26 -7.07 5.39
C ASP A 399 6.38 -6.51 6.52
N ASN A 400 6.83 -6.56 7.78
CA ASN A 400 6.21 -5.81 8.85
C ASN A 400 6.18 -4.28 8.60
N ASN A 401 7.02 -3.78 7.67
CA ASN A 401 6.99 -2.38 7.26
C ASN A 401 5.58 -1.96 6.79
N LYS A 402 4.82 -2.85 6.15
CA LYS A 402 3.45 -2.61 5.69
C LYS A 402 2.49 -2.22 6.84
N LEU A 403 2.73 -2.75 8.03
CA LEU A 403 2.03 -2.40 9.27
C LEU A 403 2.64 -1.13 9.91
N LEU A 404 3.96 -1.09 10.00
CA LEU A 404 4.71 0.02 10.61
C LEU A 404 4.44 1.36 9.92
N TYR A 405 4.25 1.37 8.59
CA TYR A 405 3.89 2.60 7.86
C TYR A 405 2.47 3.10 8.20
N VAL A 406 1.54 2.23 8.57
CA VAL A 406 0.23 2.67 9.09
C VAL A 406 0.43 3.38 10.44
N ALA A 407 1.25 2.83 11.31
CA ALA A 407 1.61 3.49 12.56
C ALA A 407 2.35 4.83 12.33
N TYR A 408 3.27 4.85 11.37
CA TYR A 408 4.01 6.05 10.98
C TYR A 408 3.11 7.17 10.45
N ALA A 409 2.06 6.85 9.69
CA ALA A 409 1.09 7.85 9.22
C ALA A 409 0.47 8.60 10.40
N PHE A 410 0.05 7.90 11.45
CA PHE A 410 -0.47 8.52 12.66
C PHE A 410 0.61 9.26 13.46
N GLY A 411 1.86 8.77 13.45
CA GLY A 411 3.02 9.48 13.97
C GLY A 411 3.22 10.83 13.28
N CYS A 412 3.13 10.86 11.94
CA CYS A 412 3.16 12.09 11.16
C CYS A 412 2.03 13.06 11.53
N PHE A 413 0.81 12.53 11.77
CA PHE A 413 -0.34 13.37 12.17
C PHE A 413 -0.13 14.02 13.54
N VAL A 414 0.36 13.24 14.52
CA VAL A 414 0.67 13.75 15.86
C VAL A 414 1.79 14.78 15.81
N CYS A 415 2.88 14.49 15.11
CA CYS A 415 4.01 15.41 14.96
C CYS A 415 3.60 16.69 14.23
N ALA A 416 2.85 16.60 13.15
CA ALA A 416 2.42 17.75 12.37
C ALA A 416 1.52 18.69 13.19
N ASP A 417 0.57 18.13 13.96
CA ASP A 417 -0.31 18.95 14.81
C ASP A 417 0.47 19.60 15.96
N ALA A 418 1.40 18.89 16.60
CA ALA A 418 2.26 19.43 17.64
C ALA A 418 3.19 20.53 17.10
N LEU A 419 3.87 20.27 15.98
CA LEU A 419 4.77 21.24 15.31
C LEU A 419 4.04 22.52 14.95
N ALA A 420 2.86 22.44 14.33
CA ALA A 420 2.04 23.59 14.01
C ALA A 420 1.69 24.40 15.29
N GLY A 421 1.48 23.73 16.44
CA GLY A 421 1.26 24.39 17.71
C GLY A 421 2.50 25.01 18.33
N TRP A 422 3.64 24.37 18.25
CA TRP A 422 4.90 24.90 18.76
C TRP A 422 5.36 26.09 17.95
N LEU A 423 5.32 26.00 16.61
CA LEU A 423 5.65 27.11 15.71
C LEU A 423 4.72 28.31 15.93
N GLY A 424 3.41 28.07 16.09
CA GLY A 424 2.43 29.15 16.34
C GLY A 424 2.62 29.91 17.66
N ARG A 425 3.42 29.41 18.60
CA ARG A 425 3.78 30.11 19.86
C ARG A 425 4.95 31.08 19.69
N LEU A 426 5.71 30.96 18.60
CA LEU A 426 6.82 31.86 18.32
C LEU A 426 6.29 33.23 17.89
N ARG A 427 6.87 34.29 18.44
CA ARG A 427 6.45 35.68 18.14
C ARG A 427 6.94 36.15 16.76
N SER A 428 8.05 35.61 16.27
CA SER A 428 8.69 36.01 15.01
C SER A 428 8.21 35.15 13.86
N PRO A 429 7.51 35.68 12.85
CA PRO A 429 7.15 34.94 11.64
C PRO A 429 8.39 34.39 10.88
N ALA A 430 9.49 35.13 10.90
CA ALA A 430 10.75 34.68 10.29
C ALA A 430 11.30 33.43 11.01
N ALA A 431 11.30 33.41 12.35
CA ALA A 431 11.70 32.23 13.12
C ALA A 431 10.76 31.04 12.86
N GLN A 432 9.44 31.27 12.74
CA GLN A 432 8.48 30.21 12.34
C GLN A 432 8.86 29.63 10.98
N GLY A 433 9.11 30.48 9.98
CA GLY A 433 9.46 30.06 8.62
C GLY A 433 10.78 29.30 8.56
N VAL A 434 11.82 29.80 9.24
CA VAL A 434 13.15 29.13 9.29
C VAL A 434 13.03 27.77 9.95
N LEU A 435 12.38 27.66 11.11
CA LEU A 435 12.25 26.38 11.81
C LEU A 435 11.38 25.38 11.03
N LEU A 436 10.31 25.84 10.38
CA LEU A 436 9.52 25.00 9.49
C LEU A 436 10.35 24.48 8.32
N ALA A 437 11.10 25.37 7.66
CA ALA A 437 11.96 24.99 6.53
C ALA A 437 13.05 23.99 6.95
N LEU A 438 13.71 24.21 8.09
CA LEU A 438 14.69 23.26 8.65
C LEU A 438 14.07 21.91 8.99
N THR A 439 12.90 21.92 9.63
CA THR A 439 12.16 20.67 9.96
C THR A 439 11.82 19.90 8.70
N LEU A 440 11.27 20.56 7.69
CA LEU A 440 10.94 19.93 6.42
C LEU A 440 12.21 19.42 5.72
N PHE A 441 13.26 20.24 5.62
CA PHE A 441 14.52 19.84 4.99
C PHE A 441 15.11 18.58 5.63
N ILE A 442 15.25 18.56 6.98
CA ILE A 442 15.80 17.41 7.70
C ILE A 442 14.93 16.16 7.50
N SER A 443 13.60 16.31 7.52
CA SER A 443 12.67 15.17 7.45
C SER A 443 12.48 14.62 6.04
N THR A 444 12.75 15.40 4.98
CA THR A 444 12.34 15.04 3.61
C THR A 444 13.48 14.94 2.61
N ASN A 445 14.71 15.40 2.94
CA ASN A 445 15.81 15.43 1.97
C ASN A 445 16.12 14.04 1.40
N ALA A 446 16.19 13.00 2.24
CA ALA A 446 16.47 11.64 1.79
C ALA A 446 15.40 11.14 0.79
N ALA A 447 14.12 11.41 1.07
CA ALA A 447 13.03 11.07 0.16
C ALA A 447 13.09 11.85 -1.15
N VAL A 448 13.36 13.15 -1.09
CA VAL A 448 13.46 14.01 -2.30
C VAL A 448 14.57 13.47 -3.21
N PHE A 449 15.74 13.17 -2.68
CA PHE A 449 16.83 12.61 -3.49
C PHE A 449 16.50 11.21 -4.01
N THR A 450 15.82 10.37 -3.23
CA THR A 450 15.31 9.07 -3.70
C THR A 450 14.33 9.24 -4.86
N LEU A 451 13.35 10.14 -4.73
CA LEU A 451 12.36 10.38 -5.80
C LEU A 451 12.99 11.00 -7.05
N VAL A 452 13.93 11.93 -6.90
CA VAL A 452 14.69 12.49 -8.03
C VAL A 452 15.49 11.40 -8.76
N ARG A 453 16.11 10.50 -8.01
CA ARG A 453 16.79 9.33 -8.56
C ARG A 453 15.83 8.42 -9.32
N GLU A 454 14.64 8.10 -8.78
CA GLU A 454 13.65 7.26 -9.46
C GLU A 454 13.10 7.94 -10.73
N VAL A 455 12.90 9.26 -10.70
CA VAL A 455 12.57 10.01 -11.91
C VAL A 455 13.66 9.89 -12.98
N ALA A 456 14.94 9.97 -12.60
CA ALA A 456 16.06 9.81 -13.52
C ALA A 456 16.21 8.37 -14.01
N SER A 457 15.97 7.37 -13.16
CA SER A 457 16.07 5.94 -13.51
C SER A 457 14.89 5.44 -14.34
N GLY A 458 13.85 6.23 -14.49
CA GLY A 458 12.75 5.96 -15.42
C GLY A 458 13.13 6.09 -16.90
N ILE A 459 14.34 6.59 -17.20
CA ILE A 459 14.90 6.57 -18.54
C ILE A 459 15.48 5.17 -18.80
N PRO A 460 15.18 4.50 -19.93
CA PRO A 460 15.56 3.10 -20.20
C PRO A 460 17.05 2.80 -19.97
N LYS A 461 17.93 3.76 -20.24
CA LYS A 461 19.38 3.64 -20.00
C LYS A 461 19.73 3.28 -18.53
N TYR A 462 18.92 3.68 -17.57
CA TYR A 462 19.12 3.45 -16.13
C TYR A 462 18.08 2.49 -15.53
N GLY A 463 17.17 1.99 -16.37
CA GLY A 463 16.17 1.00 -15.99
C GLY A 463 16.76 -0.40 -15.85
N TYR A 464 15.88 -1.35 -15.60
CA TYR A 464 16.17 -2.78 -15.58
C TYR A 464 15.51 -3.43 -16.80
N GLU A 465 16.30 -4.10 -17.65
CA GLU A 465 15.77 -4.91 -18.74
C GLU A 465 15.12 -6.16 -18.13
N LEU A 466 13.79 -6.18 -18.15
CA LEU A 466 13.03 -7.28 -17.56
C LEU A 466 12.92 -8.46 -18.54
N PHE A 467 12.71 -8.14 -19.82
CA PHE A 467 12.67 -9.12 -20.91
C PHE A 467 13.37 -8.56 -22.14
N SER A 468 14.25 -9.37 -22.70
CA SER A 468 14.91 -9.07 -23.97
C SER A 468 13.91 -9.09 -25.14
N ARG A 469 14.31 -8.54 -26.29
CA ARG A 469 13.51 -8.59 -27.51
C ARG A 469 13.15 -10.01 -27.93
N ASP A 470 14.10 -10.93 -27.82
CA ASP A 470 13.89 -12.34 -28.22
C ASP A 470 12.93 -13.05 -27.26
N GLU A 471 13.01 -12.76 -25.97
CA GLU A 471 12.05 -13.27 -24.96
C GLU A 471 10.65 -12.73 -25.19
N ALA A 472 10.50 -11.43 -25.50
CA ALA A 472 9.19 -10.85 -25.82
C ALA A 472 8.59 -11.50 -27.08
N ALA A 473 9.39 -11.67 -28.12
CA ALA A 473 8.95 -12.34 -29.36
C ALA A 473 8.61 -13.83 -29.12
N ALA A 474 9.39 -14.53 -28.29
CA ALA A 474 9.09 -15.91 -27.91
C ALA A 474 7.78 -16.01 -27.13
N ALA A 475 7.47 -15.04 -26.27
CA ALA A 475 6.20 -14.99 -25.55
C ALA A 475 5.01 -14.84 -26.51
N GLU A 476 5.09 -13.98 -27.50
CA GLU A 476 4.06 -13.82 -28.52
C GLU A 476 3.83 -15.15 -29.28
N TYR A 477 4.91 -15.81 -29.73
CA TYR A 477 4.83 -17.11 -30.38
C TYR A 477 4.18 -18.18 -29.49
N ILE A 478 4.51 -18.23 -28.19
CA ILE A 478 3.93 -19.18 -27.24
C ILE A 478 2.42 -18.92 -27.08
N ILE A 479 2.00 -17.66 -26.99
CA ILE A 479 0.57 -17.30 -26.86
C ILE A 479 -0.22 -17.81 -28.06
N GLU A 480 0.32 -17.66 -29.27
CA GLU A 480 -0.36 -18.03 -30.51
C GLU A 480 -0.41 -19.54 -30.80
N ASN A 481 0.57 -20.30 -30.26
CA ASN A 481 0.79 -21.69 -30.66
C ASN A 481 0.58 -22.71 -29.51
N THR A 482 0.14 -22.28 -28.32
CA THR A 482 -0.10 -23.20 -27.20
C THR A 482 -1.39 -22.92 -26.47
N GLU A 483 -1.94 -23.94 -25.83
CA GLU A 483 -3.14 -23.78 -24.99
C GLU A 483 -2.84 -22.89 -23.75
N PRO A 484 -3.85 -22.16 -23.23
CA PRO A 484 -3.68 -21.25 -22.08
C PRO A 484 -3.16 -21.93 -20.80
N ASP A 485 -3.42 -23.19 -20.60
CA ASP A 485 -3.02 -24.00 -19.44
C ASP A 485 -1.78 -24.88 -19.71
N ALA A 486 -1.14 -24.73 -20.87
CA ALA A 486 0.06 -25.49 -21.23
C ALA A 486 1.16 -25.39 -20.18
N LEU A 487 1.81 -26.52 -19.88
CA LEU A 487 2.88 -26.63 -18.89
C LEU A 487 4.25 -26.60 -19.55
N PHE A 488 5.11 -25.71 -19.08
CA PHE A 488 6.47 -25.54 -19.58
C PHE A 488 7.52 -25.89 -18.54
N LEU A 489 8.58 -26.53 -18.98
CA LEU A 489 9.81 -26.67 -18.20
C LEU A 489 10.74 -25.50 -18.54
N THR A 490 10.94 -24.64 -17.56
CA THR A 490 11.74 -23.40 -17.70
C THR A 490 12.76 -23.28 -16.57
N ARG A 491 13.54 -22.19 -16.56
CA ARG A 491 14.33 -21.80 -15.39
C ARG A 491 13.40 -21.31 -14.29
N ASP A 492 13.87 -21.35 -13.04
CA ASP A 492 13.17 -20.90 -11.83
C ASP A 492 13.48 -19.44 -11.46
N ASN A 493 13.86 -18.61 -12.44
CA ASN A 493 14.09 -17.19 -12.23
C ASN A 493 12.80 -16.40 -11.93
N HIS A 494 12.93 -15.28 -11.20
CA HIS A 494 11.79 -14.47 -10.79
C HIS A 494 11.12 -13.73 -11.96
N ASP A 495 11.87 -13.43 -13.02
CA ASP A 495 11.46 -12.77 -14.26
C ASP A 495 11.20 -13.79 -15.40
N ASN A 496 10.54 -14.88 -15.08
CA ASN A 496 10.26 -15.95 -16.03
C ASN A 496 9.32 -15.49 -17.14
N THR A 497 9.81 -15.45 -18.37
CA THR A 497 9.09 -14.93 -19.56
C THR A 497 7.79 -15.68 -19.83
N VAL A 498 7.81 -17.02 -19.75
CA VAL A 498 6.63 -17.86 -20.02
C VAL A 498 5.52 -17.58 -19.02
N ALA A 499 5.80 -17.68 -17.73
CA ALA A 499 4.80 -17.42 -16.71
C ALA A 499 4.30 -15.96 -16.73
N THR A 500 5.22 -15.00 -16.94
CA THR A 500 4.93 -13.58 -16.80
C THR A 500 4.18 -13.00 -17.98
N LEU A 501 4.68 -13.21 -19.20
CA LEU A 501 4.10 -12.58 -20.39
C LEU A 501 2.98 -13.40 -21.02
N THR A 502 2.98 -14.73 -20.84
CA THR A 502 2.01 -15.61 -21.49
C THR A 502 0.93 -16.15 -20.56
N GLY A 503 1.17 -16.13 -19.24
CA GLY A 503 0.27 -16.71 -18.25
C GLY A 503 0.18 -18.25 -18.28
N ARG A 504 1.06 -18.91 -19.05
CA ARG A 504 1.14 -20.37 -19.07
C ARG A 504 1.74 -20.88 -17.77
N ASN A 505 1.49 -22.13 -17.48
CA ASN A 505 2.01 -22.81 -16.33
C ASN A 505 3.50 -23.16 -16.52
N ILE A 506 4.29 -23.05 -15.45
CA ILE A 506 5.65 -23.54 -15.41
C ILE A 506 5.77 -24.59 -14.31
N VAL A 507 6.68 -25.56 -14.48
CA VAL A 507 6.83 -26.69 -13.53
C VAL A 507 7.14 -26.18 -12.12
N CYS A 508 7.98 -25.15 -11.99
CA CYS A 508 8.35 -24.56 -10.72
C CYS A 508 8.80 -23.11 -10.94
N GLY A 509 8.21 -22.18 -10.21
CA GLY A 509 8.62 -20.78 -10.19
C GLY A 509 9.81 -20.51 -9.29
N SER A 510 10.17 -19.21 -9.15
CA SER A 510 11.25 -18.77 -8.28
C SER A 510 11.05 -19.23 -6.84
N GLY A 511 12.07 -19.85 -6.25
CA GLY A 511 12.05 -20.31 -4.86
C GLY A 511 11.76 -19.17 -3.87
N SER A 512 12.14 -17.93 -4.18
CA SER A 512 11.80 -16.77 -3.34
C SER A 512 10.29 -16.50 -3.31
N TYR A 513 9.61 -16.52 -4.46
CA TYR A 513 8.16 -16.35 -4.49
C TYR A 513 7.44 -17.49 -3.77
N LEU A 514 7.83 -18.73 -4.05
CA LEU A 514 7.21 -19.89 -3.40
C LEU A 514 7.39 -19.85 -1.88
N TYR A 515 8.59 -19.50 -1.39
CA TYR A 515 8.87 -19.37 0.04
C TYR A 515 8.08 -18.26 0.73
N PHE A 516 7.94 -17.09 0.08
CA PHE A 516 7.23 -15.94 0.67
C PHE A 516 5.71 -16.07 0.60
N HIS A 517 5.19 -16.90 -0.29
CA HIS A 517 3.75 -17.12 -0.44
C HIS A 517 3.22 -18.31 0.38
N GLY A 518 4.06 -19.20 0.88
CA GLY A 518 3.71 -20.37 1.70
C GLY A 518 3.70 -21.68 0.94
#